data_535c12a17932433ac45fdf56a7675170
#
_entry.id   535c12a17932433ac45fdf56a7675170
#
_cell.length_a   1.000
_cell.length_b   1.000
_cell.length_c   1.000
_cell.angle_alpha   90.00
_cell.angle_beta   90.00
_cell.angle_gamma   90.00
#
_symmetry.space_group_name_H-M   'P 1'
#
loop_
_entity.id
_entity.type
_entity.pdbx_description
1 polymer ?
#
loop_
_entity_poly.entity_id
_entity_poly.type
_entity_poly.pdbx_seq_one_letter_code
_entity_poly.pdbx_strand_id
1 'polypeptide(L)'
;MSEQNMTSEIVSLRNENAVLREELALANQQLEWFRKQIFGRKTEQTSVVMEKEFGVQLSMFGNNEEKSIPKETVTIPEHKRRKKRTHDDWMSSLPVKEEHHEIKDPVCEICGAKMVEIGDEKAYDELVYSPAKFYIRRHIVHKYKCPECGEKPEERDEPCHIIRAPYPHAMIPWSYCSPELLAHIIYEKYAKSVPLHRQEKDFNSKKIPLLKATMSNWVGTSAEKWCMPIVEKMHEMLISGQIIHADETTVQVLHEEGRKPTSTSRMWVYCNGKMNDRSIIIFDYRPTRKGEHASNFLKGFIGYLICDGYDAYNAVKGAKRCGCWTHNRRHFVECLPKDKSAYSTSVAAKAVAFCNRIYHEESLLADSSAEYRYEQRLAKVKPLLDEFFVWLETVQVSGKGKLTDAVRYALNERKYLYTFLENGDIPIDNNRAENAIRPFAVGRKNWLFSNTANGAKASAVLYSIISTAQANGLDAEKYLTELFSQPAGTILLPWREEK
;
A
#
# COMPACT_ATOMS: atom_id res chain seq x y z
N MET A 1 -18.07 -31.51 64.85
CA MET A 1 -17.49 -30.48 63.94
C MET A 1 -18.19 -29.17 64.26
N SER A 2 -17.47 -28.12 64.66
CA SER A 2 -18.06 -26.89 65.12
C SER A 2 -18.64 -26.06 63.94
N GLU A 3 -19.70 -25.34 64.17
CA GLU A 3 -20.37 -24.42 63.17
C GLU A 3 -19.36 -23.50 62.47
N GLN A 4 -18.28 -23.11 63.11
CA GLN A 4 -17.18 -22.30 62.62
C GLN A 4 -16.38 -22.98 61.48
N ASN A 5 -16.17 -24.29 61.57
CA ASN A 5 -15.49 -25.04 60.48
C ASN A 5 -16.34 -25.16 59.21
N MET A 6 -17.66 -25.36 59.35
CA MET A 6 -18.56 -25.42 58.21
C MET A 6 -18.69 -24.05 57.50
N THR A 7 -18.67 -22.96 58.25
CA THR A 7 -18.74 -21.60 57.68
C THR A 7 -17.45 -21.26 56.92
N SER A 8 -16.28 -21.66 57.41
CA SER A 8 -15.00 -21.50 56.72
C SER A 8 -14.92 -22.32 55.41
N GLU A 9 -15.42 -23.57 55.43
CA GLU A 9 -15.45 -24.45 54.25
C GLU A 9 -16.43 -23.93 53.17
N ILE A 10 -17.59 -23.37 53.57
CA ILE A 10 -18.54 -22.75 52.64
C ILE A 10 -17.95 -21.48 52.00
N VAL A 11 -17.18 -20.67 52.72
CA VAL A 11 -16.51 -19.51 52.17
C VAL A 11 -15.40 -19.94 51.18
N SER A 12 -14.62 -20.97 51.52
CA SER A 12 -13.59 -21.54 50.63
C SER A 12 -14.21 -22.06 49.33
N LEU A 13 -15.25 -22.86 49.41
CA LEU A 13 -15.96 -23.39 48.24
C LEU A 13 -16.65 -22.32 47.41
N ARG A 14 -17.11 -21.20 47.99
CA ARG A 14 -17.63 -20.08 47.23
C ARG A 14 -16.54 -19.35 46.46
N ASN A 15 -15.39 -19.17 47.03
CA ASN A 15 -14.25 -18.56 46.35
C ASN A 15 -13.71 -19.44 45.22
N GLU A 16 -13.63 -20.76 45.46
CA GLU A 16 -13.22 -21.72 44.41
C GLU A 16 -14.24 -21.76 43.27
N ASN A 17 -15.55 -21.75 43.57
CA ASN A 17 -16.60 -21.63 42.55
C ASN A 17 -16.54 -20.29 41.76
N ALA A 18 -16.13 -19.20 42.38
CA ALA A 18 -15.98 -17.92 41.71
C ALA A 18 -14.81 -18.01 40.71
N VAL A 19 -13.67 -18.54 41.13
CA VAL A 19 -12.48 -18.74 40.28
C VAL A 19 -12.81 -19.68 39.11
N LEU A 20 -13.46 -20.82 39.38
CA LEU A 20 -13.83 -21.77 38.32
C LEU A 20 -14.82 -21.18 37.31
N ARG A 21 -15.73 -20.29 37.74
CA ARG A 21 -16.63 -19.58 36.81
C ARG A 21 -15.90 -18.57 35.92
N GLU A 22 -14.89 -17.90 36.44
CA GLU A 22 -14.04 -17.00 35.65
C GLU A 22 -13.19 -17.79 34.63
N GLU A 23 -12.60 -18.92 35.02
CA GLU A 23 -11.86 -19.82 34.13
C GLU A 23 -12.76 -20.40 33.04
N LEU A 24 -13.98 -20.81 33.36
CA LEU A 24 -14.97 -21.30 32.41
C LEU A 24 -15.40 -20.22 31.40
N ALA A 25 -15.59 -18.97 31.87
CA ALA A 25 -15.90 -17.85 31.01
C ALA A 25 -14.74 -17.54 30.03
N LEU A 26 -13.52 -17.60 30.51
CA LEU A 26 -12.30 -17.43 29.71
C LEU A 26 -12.15 -18.54 28.67
N ALA A 27 -12.38 -19.80 29.05
CA ALA A 27 -12.33 -20.96 28.15
C ALA A 27 -13.40 -20.89 27.07
N ASN A 28 -14.62 -20.47 27.40
CA ASN A 28 -15.70 -20.26 26.45
C ASN A 28 -15.39 -19.11 25.46
N GLN A 29 -14.77 -18.03 25.91
CA GLN A 29 -14.29 -16.94 25.04
C GLN A 29 -13.22 -17.42 24.07
N GLN A 30 -12.28 -18.25 24.53
CA GLN A 30 -11.28 -18.87 23.68
C GLN A 30 -11.88 -19.82 22.65
N LEU A 31 -12.89 -20.62 23.04
CA LEU A 31 -13.62 -21.51 22.14
C LEU A 31 -14.41 -20.75 21.07
N GLU A 32 -15.05 -19.62 21.42
CA GLU A 32 -15.69 -18.75 20.43
C GLU A 32 -14.68 -18.14 19.47
N TRP A 33 -13.53 -17.72 19.98
CA TRP A 33 -12.45 -17.22 19.15
C TRP A 33 -11.94 -18.30 18.16
N PHE A 34 -11.67 -19.51 18.63
CA PHE A 34 -11.27 -20.64 17.78
C PHE A 34 -12.35 -21.02 16.75
N ARG A 35 -13.62 -21.00 17.14
CA ARG A 35 -14.73 -21.20 16.20
C ARG A 35 -14.76 -20.15 15.11
N LYS A 36 -14.54 -18.87 15.44
CA LYS A 36 -14.42 -17.77 14.44
C LYS A 36 -13.20 -17.94 13.54
N GLN A 37 -12.07 -18.42 14.06
CA GLN A 37 -10.85 -18.68 13.26
C GLN A 37 -10.98 -19.87 12.32
N ILE A 38 -11.66 -20.95 12.74
CA ILE A 38 -11.76 -22.20 11.97
C ILE A 38 -12.95 -22.16 11.01
N PHE A 39 -14.07 -21.59 11.43
CA PHE A 39 -15.34 -21.63 10.70
C PHE A 39 -15.85 -20.24 10.28
N GLY A 40 -15.21 -19.15 10.68
CA GLY A 40 -15.50 -17.81 10.21
C GLY A 40 -15.11 -17.63 8.73
N ARG A 41 -15.85 -16.80 7.99
CA ARG A 41 -15.50 -16.44 6.61
C ARG A 41 -14.08 -15.90 6.58
N LYS A 42 -13.16 -16.63 5.95
CA LYS A 42 -11.80 -16.18 5.67
C LYS A 42 -11.90 -15.06 4.64
N THR A 43 -11.83 -13.80 5.07
CA THR A 43 -11.61 -12.68 4.17
C THR A 43 -10.10 -12.53 3.99
N GLU A 44 -9.65 -12.25 2.77
CA GLU A 44 -8.24 -12.00 2.44
C GLU A 44 -7.66 -10.72 3.08
N GLN A 45 -8.45 -10.00 3.88
CA GLN A 45 -8.05 -8.78 4.59
C GLN A 45 -7.42 -9.11 5.95
N THR A 46 -6.17 -9.55 5.93
CA THR A 46 -5.40 -9.85 7.16
C THR A 46 -4.94 -8.59 7.91
N SER A 47 -4.93 -7.41 7.28
CA SER A 47 -4.38 -6.19 7.89
C SER A 47 -5.34 -5.48 8.86
N VAL A 48 -6.64 -5.47 8.59
CA VAL A 48 -7.64 -4.79 9.43
C VAL A 48 -7.98 -5.59 10.69
N VAL A 49 -7.85 -6.91 10.62
CA VAL A 49 -8.11 -7.82 11.76
C VAL A 49 -6.98 -7.75 12.78
N MET A 50 -5.71 -7.61 12.34
CA MET A 50 -4.58 -7.47 13.27
C MET A 50 -4.62 -6.19 14.10
N GLU A 51 -5.05 -5.05 13.53
CA GLU A 51 -5.19 -3.80 14.30
C GLU A 51 -6.29 -3.86 15.37
N LYS A 52 -7.41 -4.55 15.07
CA LYS A 52 -8.50 -4.74 16.05
C LYS A 52 -8.16 -5.77 17.13
N GLU A 53 -7.44 -6.84 16.79
CA GLU A 53 -7.05 -7.88 17.74
C GLU A 53 -5.93 -7.43 18.69
N PHE A 54 -5.00 -6.57 18.24
CA PHE A 54 -3.99 -5.97 19.11
C PHE A 54 -4.58 -5.00 20.12
N GLY A 55 -5.64 -4.26 19.76
CA GLY A 55 -6.39 -3.40 20.69
C GLY A 55 -7.09 -4.18 21.82
N VAL A 56 -7.61 -5.37 21.51
CA VAL A 56 -8.26 -6.25 22.50
C VAL A 56 -7.23 -6.94 23.41
N GLN A 57 -6.03 -7.26 22.91
CA GLN A 57 -4.95 -7.80 23.75
C GLN A 57 -4.37 -6.79 24.75
N LEU A 58 -4.43 -5.49 24.44
CA LEU A 58 -4.02 -4.43 25.38
C LEU A 58 -4.96 -4.32 26.60
N SER A 59 -6.23 -4.68 26.47
CA SER A 59 -7.21 -4.66 27.57
C SER A 59 -7.08 -5.84 28.54
N MET A 60 -6.37 -6.91 28.17
CA MET A 60 -6.18 -8.09 29.01
C MET A 60 -5.03 -7.96 30.04
N PHE A 61 -4.23 -6.90 29.98
CA PHE A 61 -3.16 -6.62 30.93
C PHE A 61 -3.41 -5.37 31.82
N GLY A 62 -4.67 -4.95 31.93
CA GLY A 62 -5.08 -3.91 32.86
C GLY A 62 -4.99 -4.42 34.30
N ASN A 63 -4.11 -3.82 35.12
CA ASN A 63 -4.07 -4.03 36.55
C ASN A 63 -5.42 -3.66 37.17
N ASN A 64 -6.03 -4.62 37.88
CA ASN A 64 -7.13 -4.38 38.80
C ASN A 64 -6.62 -3.55 39.98
N GLU A 65 -6.78 -2.24 39.92
CA GLU A 65 -6.98 -1.41 41.10
C GLU A 65 -8.06 -0.40 40.77
N GLU A 66 -9.28 -0.74 41.16
CA GLU A 66 -10.39 0.20 41.22
C GLU A 66 -10.13 1.25 42.30
N LYS A 67 -9.77 2.48 41.89
CA LYS A 67 -10.05 3.69 42.66
C LYS A 67 -10.99 4.53 41.84
N SER A 68 -12.22 4.62 42.38
CA SER A 68 -13.28 5.47 41.90
C SER A 68 -12.84 6.95 41.92
N ILE A 69 -12.70 7.53 40.71
CA ILE A 69 -12.56 8.98 40.51
C ILE A 69 -13.84 9.49 39.82
N PRO A 70 -14.38 10.64 40.19
CA PRO A 70 -15.65 11.14 39.67
C PRO A 70 -15.55 11.39 38.17
N LYS A 71 -16.54 10.95 37.40
CA LYS A 71 -16.67 11.21 35.97
C LYS A 71 -16.93 12.69 35.72
N GLU A 72 -15.92 13.44 35.36
CA GLU A 72 -16.12 14.66 34.60
C GLU A 72 -16.52 14.26 33.16
N THR A 73 -17.71 14.67 32.78
CA THR A 73 -18.23 14.51 31.41
C THR A 73 -17.48 15.47 30.50
N VAL A 74 -16.43 14.98 29.85
CA VAL A 74 -15.80 15.66 28.71
C VAL A 74 -16.69 15.41 27.50
N THR A 75 -17.35 16.44 27.00
CA THR A 75 -18.05 16.44 25.72
C THR A 75 -17.02 16.24 24.60
N ILE A 76 -16.98 15.03 24.08
CA ILE A 76 -16.17 14.68 22.90
C ILE A 76 -16.84 15.36 21.70
N PRO A 77 -16.13 16.19 20.90
CA PRO A 77 -16.67 16.72 19.65
C PRO A 77 -17.07 15.57 18.72
N GLU A 78 -18.23 15.69 18.12
CA GLU A 78 -18.82 14.70 17.23
C GLU A 78 -17.89 14.44 16.03
N HIS A 79 -17.14 13.35 16.08
CA HIS A 79 -16.37 12.90 14.92
C HIS A 79 -17.33 12.50 13.81
N LYS A 80 -17.35 13.24 12.70
CA LYS A 80 -18.00 12.81 11.45
C LYS A 80 -17.32 11.55 10.95
N ARG A 81 -17.80 10.37 11.41
CA ARG A 81 -17.47 9.10 10.76
C ARG A 81 -17.81 9.24 9.30
N ARG A 82 -16.84 9.03 8.39
CA ARG A 82 -17.14 8.83 6.97
C ARG A 82 -18.23 7.76 6.92
N LYS A 83 -19.43 8.13 6.46
CA LYS A 83 -20.52 7.17 6.24
C LYS A 83 -19.95 6.04 5.39
N LYS A 84 -20.05 4.79 5.86
CA LYS A 84 -19.83 3.64 5.00
C LYS A 84 -20.79 3.79 3.86
N ARG A 85 -20.28 3.79 2.60
CA ARG A 85 -21.13 3.77 1.41
C ARG A 85 -22.04 2.56 1.55
N THR A 86 -23.34 2.78 1.50
CA THR A 86 -24.33 1.69 1.49
C THR A 86 -24.22 0.94 0.16
N HIS A 87 -24.78 -0.24 0.08
CA HIS A 87 -24.86 -1.02 -1.16
C HIS A 87 -25.46 -0.17 -2.30
N ASP A 88 -26.47 0.60 -2.01
CA ASP A 88 -27.19 1.43 -2.97
C ASP A 88 -26.37 2.63 -3.47
N ASP A 89 -25.49 3.20 -2.63
CA ASP A 89 -24.67 4.37 -2.99
C ASP A 89 -23.66 4.09 -4.13
N TRP A 90 -23.12 2.87 -4.21
CA TRP A 90 -22.17 2.54 -5.28
C TRP A 90 -22.87 1.93 -6.50
N MET A 91 -23.99 1.19 -6.32
CA MET A 91 -24.75 0.63 -7.43
C MET A 91 -25.36 1.73 -8.29
N SER A 92 -25.89 2.78 -7.68
CA SER A 92 -26.45 3.94 -8.39
C SER A 92 -25.44 4.69 -9.28
N SER A 93 -24.14 4.47 -9.08
CA SER A 93 -23.07 5.06 -9.90
C SER A 93 -22.74 4.26 -11.18
N LEU A 94 -23.34 3.08 -11.37
CA LEU A 94 -23.10 2.22 -12.52
C LEU A 94 -24.21 2.36 -13.55
N PRO A 95 -23.89 2.16 -14.86
CA PRO A 95 -24.92 2.13 -15.89
C PRO A 95 -25.82 0.90 -15.69
N VAL A 96 -27.12 1.13 -15.74
CA VAL A 96 -28.13 0.08 -15.63
C VAL A 96 -28.53 -0.40 -17.03
N LYS A 97 -28.63 -1.72 -17.20
CA LYS A 97 -29.28 -2.34 -18.35
C LYS A 97 -30.47 -3.11 -17.82
N GLU A 98 -31.63 -2.79 -18.32
CA GLU A 98 -32.88 -3.47 -17.96
C GLU A 98 -33.07 -4.71 -18.82
N GLU A 99 -33.41 -5.81 -18.19
CA GLU A 99 -33.80 -7.06 -18.83
C GLU A 99 -35.25 -7.36 -18.47
N HIS A 100 -36.17 -7.27 -19.47
CA HIS A 100 -37.57 -7.47 -19.25
C HIS A 100 -37.94 -8.94 -19.41
N HIS A 101 -38.65 -9.50 -18.42
CA HIS A 101 -39.14 -10.87 -18.40
C HIS A 101 -40.63 -10.86 -18.65
N GLU A 102 -41.04 -11.23 -19.85
CA GLU A 102 -42.43 -11.24 -20.29
C GLU A 102 -42.99 -12.67 -20.37
N ILE A 103 -44.28 -12.82 -20.10
CA ILE A 103 -45.00 -14.09 -20.32
C ILE A 103 -45.53 -14.06 -21.76
N LYS A 104 -45.10 -15.04 -22.55
CA LYS A 104 -45.65 -15.21 -23.93
C LYS A 104 -47.11 -15.64 -23.85
N ASP A 105 -47.99 -14.87 -24.46
CA ASP A 105 -49.45 -15.14 -24.56
C ASP A 105 -50.11 -15.46 -23.21
N PRO A 106 -50.12 -14.54 -22.26
CA PRO A 106 -50.74 -14.75 -20.95
C PRO A 106 -52.25 -14.94 -21.10
N VAL A 107 -52.74 -16.06 -20.62
CA VAL A 107 -54.17 -16.44 -20.66
C VAL A 107 -54.64 -16.65 -19.21
N CYS A 108 -55.83 -16.17 -18.92
CA CYS A 108 -56.46 -16.33 -17.63
C CYS A 108 -56.83 -17.82 -17.41
N GLU A 109 -56.33 -18.43 -16.38
CA GLU A 109 -56.59 -19.83 -16.03
C GLU A 109 -58.05 -20.09 -15.65
N ILE A 110 -58.80 -19.06 -15.29
CA ILE A 110 -60.20 -19.17 -14.84
C ILE A 110 -61.18 -19.09 -16.02
N CYS A 111 -60.98 -18.15 -16.97
CA CYS A 111 -61.95 -17.91 -18.03
C CYS A 111 -61.38 -18.04 -19.45
N GLY A 112 -60.09 -18.34 -19.62
CA GLY A 112 -59.43 -18.51 -20.91
C GLY A 112 -59.23 -17.23 -21.73
N ALA A 113 -59.55 -16.05 -21.18
CA ALA A 113 -59.38 -14.79 -21.88
C ALA A 113 -57.91 -14.36 -21.92
N LYS A 114 -57.48 -13.68 -22.99
CA LYS A 114 -56.16 -13.07 -23.11
C LYS A 114 -56.01 -11.98 -22.06
N MET A 115 -54.93 -12.08 -21.23
CA MET A 115 -54.64 -11.10 -20.19
C MET A 115 -53.92 -9.86 -20.81
N VAL A 116 -54.11 -8.72 -20.18
CA VAL A 116 -53.46 -7.45 -20.56
C VAL A 116 -52.44 -7.13 -19.47
N GLU A 117 -51.28 -6.66 -19.89
CA GLU A 117 -50.26 -6.16 -18.97
C GLU A 117 -50.78 -4.94 -18.20
N ILE A 118 -50.58 -4.94 -16.88
CA ILE A 118 -51.06 -3.86 -15.99
C ILE A 118 -49.89 -3.08 -15.34
N GLY A 119 -48.65 -3.46 -15.59
CA GLY A 119 -47.44 -2.81 -15.11
C GLY A 119 -46.30 -3.79 -14.92
N ASP A 120 -45.14 -3.26 -14.56
CA ASP A 120 -43.89 -3.95 -14.25
C ASP A 120 -43.45 -3.66 -12.82
N GLU A 121 -42.67 -4.56 -12.25
CA GLU A 121 -42.02 -4.35 -10.97
C GLU A 121 -40.58 -4.81 -11.04
N LYS A 122 -39.71 -4.11 -10.29
CA LYS A 122 -38.32 -4.47 -10.17
C LYS A 122 -38.17 -5.73 -9.30
N ALA A 123 -37.66 -6.82 -9.87
CA ALA A 123 -37.39 -8.05 -9.15
C ALA A 123 -36.11 -7.96 -8.30
N TYR A 124 -34.97 -7.69 -8.91
CA TYR A 124 -33.68 -7.50 -8.24
C TYR A 124 -32.65 -6.87 -9.19
N ASP A 125 -31.54 -6.38 -8.62
CA ASP A 125 -30.36 -5.98 -9.36
C ASP A 125 -29.24 -7.01 -9.19
N GLU A 126 -28.48 -7.25 -10.24
CA GLU A 126 -27.25 -8.03 -10.20
C GLU A 126 -26.07 -7.25 -10.79
N LEU A 127 -24.88 -7.47 -10.23
CA LEU A 127 -23.66 -6.89 -10.76
C LEU A 127 -23.05 -7.77 -11.85
N VAL A 128 -23.15 -7.32 -13.10
CA VAL A 128 -22.64 -8.06 -14.26
C VAL A 128 -21.25 -7.58 -14.65
N TYR A 129 -20.29 -8.51 -14.79
CA TYR A 129 -18.96 -8.27 -15.34
C TYR A 129 -18.92 -8.69 -16.82
N SER A 130 -18.60 -7.74 -17.71
CA SER A 130 -18.32 -8.04 -19.12
C SER A 130 -16.81 -8.13 -19.34
N PRO A 131 -16.26 -9.25 -19.84
CA PRO A 131 -14.85 -9.39 -20.18
C PRO A 131 -14.42 -8.32 -21.19
N ALA A 132 -13.14 -7.92 -21.13
CA ALA A 132 -12.53 -6.98 -22.05
C ALA A 132 -12.69 -7.46 -23.51
N LYS A 133 -13.06 -6.54 -24.40
CA LYS A 133 -13.16 -6.79 -25.83
C LYS A 133 -11.97 -6.20 -26.56
N PHE A 134 -11.41 -6.95 -27.52
CA PHE A 134 -10.34 -6.47 -28.41
C PHE A 134 -10.96 -6.11 -29.76
N TYR A 135 -10.50 -5.00 -30.35
CA TYR A 135 -10.86 -4.58 -31.68
C TYR A 135 -9.68 -3.90 -32.35
N ILE A 136 -9.69 -3.85 -33.69
CA ILE A 136 -8.70 -3.14 -34.47
C ILE A 136 -9.19 -1.73 -34.77
N ARG A 137 -8.46 -0.73 -34.26
CA ARG A 137 -8.67 0.67 -34.64
C ARG A 137 -7.89 0.94 -35.91
N ARG A 138 -8.58 1.13 -37.04
CA ARG A 138 -7.97 1.42 -38.32
C ARG A 138 -7.99 2.91 -38.59
N HIS A 139 -6.83 3.50 -38.72
CA HIS A 139 -6.69 4.91 -39.07
C HIS A 139 -6.70 5.06 -40.59
N ILE A 140 -7.64 5.87 -41.11
CA ILE A 140 -7.81 6.14 -42.54
C ILE A 140 -7.50 7.60 -42.79
N VAL A 141 -6.58 7.87 -43.72
CA VAL A 141 -6.16 9.22 -44.10
C VAL A 141 -6.76 9.56 -45.46
N HIS A 142 -7.60 10.60 -45.50
CA HIS A 142 -8.20 11.07 -46.69
C HIS A 142 -7.24 11.90 -47.53
N LYS A 143 -7.35 11.75 -48.86
CA LYS A 143 -6.59 12.50 -49.87
C LYS A 143 -7.56 13.39 -50.60
N TYR A 144 -7.17 14.60 -50.90
CA TYR A 144 -7.95 15.59 -51.60
C TYR A 144 -7.22 16.05 -52.84
N LYS A 145 -7.90 16.12 -53.97
CA LYS A 145 -7.42 16.61 -55.26
C LYS A 145 -8.19 17.86 -55.62
N CYS A 146 -7.49 18.88 -56.13
CA CYS A 146 -8.16 20.04 -56.68
C CYS A 146 -8.85 19.65 -58.01
N PRO A 147 -10.18 19.84 -58.14
CA PRO A 147 -10.90 19.51 -59.37
C PRO A 147 -10.41 20.38 -60.55
N GLU A 148 -10.25 21.68 -60.31
CA GLU A 148 -9.85 22.63 -61.36
C GLU A 148 -8.44 22.37 -61.90
N CYS A 149 -7.50 22.04 -61.01
CA CYS A 149 -6.13 21.68 -61.42
C CYS A 149 -6.04 20.29 -62.05
N GLY A 150 -7.04 19.41 -61.87
CA GLY A 150 -7.06 18.04 -62.34
C GLY A 150 -7.69 17.83 -63.70
N GLU A 151 -8.48 18.78 -64.23
CA GLU A 151 -9.21 18.65 -65.48
C GLU A 151 -8.39 19.06 -66.74
N LYS A 152 -7.27 19.78 -66.56
CA LYS A 152 -6.40 20.22 -67.68
C LYS A 152 -4.93 19.96 -67.43
N PRO A 153 -4.47 18.68 -67.41
CA PRO A 153 -3.09 18.38 -67.18
C PRO A 153 -2.13 18.77 -68.32
N GLU A 154 -2.67 18.97 -69.52
CA GLU A 154 -1.88 19.28 -70.72
C GLU A 154 -1.48 20.77 -70.87
N GLU A 155 -2.13 21.67 -70.07
CA GLU A 155 -1.93 23.13 -70.19
C GLU A 155 -1.06 23.70 -69.04
N ARG A 156 -0.53 22.86 -68.10
CA ARG A 156 0.23 23.34 -66.95
C ARG A 156 1.53 22.55 -66.79
N ASP A 157 2.67 23.26 -66.61
CA ASP A 157 3.95 22.71 -66.26
C ASP A 157 4.06 22.15 -64.84
N GLU A 158 3.03 22.36 -63.99
CA GLU A 158 2.99 21.91 -62.60
C GLU A 158 2.04 20.75 -62.39
N PRO A 159 2.42 19.72 -61.61
CA PRO A 159 1.57 18.58 -61.29
C PRO A 159 0.35 18.97 -60.45
N CYS A 160 -0.74 18.26 -60.65
CA CYS A 160 -1.96 18.49 -59.89
C CYS A 160 -1.72 18.49 -58.39
N HIS A 161 -2.18 19.50 -57.69
CA HIS A 161 -2.00 19.63 -56.24
C HIS A 161 -2.89 18.64 -55.50
N ILE A 162 -2.25 17.63 -54.87
CA ILE A 162 -2.89 16.64 -54.02
C ILE A 162 -2.46 16.91 -52.56
N ILE A 163 -3.39 17.18 -51.70
CA ILE A 163 -3.17 17.28 -50.26
C ILE A 163 -3.67 16.03 -49.53
N ARG A 164 -3.05 15.72 -48.44
CA ARG A 164 -3.44 14.60 -47.54
C ARG A 164 -3.68 15.15 -46.14
N ALA A 165 -4.66 14.59 -45.46
CA ALA A 165 -4.81 14.83 -44.03
C ALA A 165 -3.53 14.38 -43.30
N PRO A 166 -3.20 15.02 -42.19
CA PRO A 166 -2.03 14.61 -41.36
C PRO A 166 -2.10 13.13 -41.01
N TYR A 167 -0.96 12.43 -41.11
CA TYR A 167 -0.88 11.05 -40.65
C TYR A 167 -0.88 11.04 -39.11
N PRO A 168 -1.76 10.26 -38.49
CA PRO A 168 -1.67 10.03 -37.05
C PRO A 168 -0.38 9.27 -36.75
N HIS A 169 0.37 9.72 -35.76
CA HIS A 169 1.56 9.03 -35.31
C HIS A 169 1.21 7.87 -34.39
N ALA A 170 1.73 6.68 -34.67
CA ALA A 170 1.66 5.57 -33.74
C ALA A 170 2.42 5.96 -32.46
N MET A 171 1.87 5.65 -31.29
CA MET A 171 2.50 5.90 -29.99
C MET A 171 3.94 5.35 -29.94
N ILE A 172 4.10 4.08 -30.32
CA ILE A 172 5.41 3.45 -30.51
C ILE A 172 5.58 3.19 -32.01
N PRO A 173 6.59 3.77 -32.68
CA PRO A 173 6.83 3.56 -34.10
C PRO A 173 6.86 2.08 -34.48
N TRP A 174 6.28 1.74 -35.62
CA TRP A 174 6.24 0.37 -36.15
C TRP A 174 5.54 -0.66 -35.26
N SER A 175 4.64 -0.19 -34.40
CA SER A 175 3.91 -1.00 -33.44
C SER A 175 2.39 -0.84 -33.64
N TYR A 176 1.66 -1.89 -33.32
CA TYR A 176 0.18 -1.86 -33.20
C TYR A 176 -0.28 -1.64 -31.76
N CYS A 177 0.60 -1.16 -30.91
CA CYS A 177 0.32 -0.86 -29.51
C CYS A 177 -0.52 0.41 -29.38
N SER A 178 -1.73 0.30 -28.86
CA SER A 178 -2.51 1.46 -28.46
C SER A 178 -2.19 1.88 -27.01
N PRO A 179 -2.45 3.15 -26.63
CA PRO A 179 -2.33 3.62 -25.26
C PRO A 179 -3.08 2.73 -24.26
N GLU A 180 -4.29 2.31 -24.60
CA GLU A 180 -5.16 1.48 -23.76
C GLU A 180 -4.56 0.08 -23.55
N LEU A 181 -4.04 -0.55 -24.63
CA LEU A 181 -3.42 -1.87 -24.53
C LEU A 181 -2.15 -1.83 -23.69
N LEU A 182 -1.32 -0.80 -23.85
CA LEU A 182 -0.10 -0.65 -23.08
C LEU A 182 -0.38 -0.39 -21.60
N ALA A 183 -1.34 0.51 -21.31
CA ALA A 183 -1.78 0.79 -19.95
C ALA A 183 -2.29 -0.49 -19.26
N HIS A 184 -3.07 -1.29 -19.95
CA HIS A 184 -3.56 -2.58 -19.46
C HIS A 184 -2.41 -3.55 -19.14
N ILE A 185 -1.46 -3.75 -20.06
CA ILE A 185 -0.30 -4.64 -19.87
C ILE A 185 0.53 -4.22 -18.65
N ILE A 186 0.76 -2.92 -18.50
CA ILE A 186 1.54 -2.35 -17.39
C ILE A 186 0.76 -2.47 -16.08
N TYR A 187 -0.53 -2.16 -16.06
CA TYR A 187 -1.37 -2.26 -14.89
C TYR A 187 -1.47 -3.70 -14.38
N GLU A 188 -1.73 -4.66 -15.26
CA GLU A 188 -1.74 -6.09 -14.93
C GLU A 188 -0.40 -6.53 -14.29
N LYS A 189 0.72 -6.09 -14.85
CA LYS A 189 2.04 -6.49 -14.34
C LYS A 189 2.39 -5.85 -13.00
N TYR A 190 2.20 -4.54 -12.84
CA TYR A 190 2.75 -3.80 -11.71
C TYR A 190 1.74 -3.54 -10.60
N ALA A 191 0.45 -3.40 -10.92
CA ALA A 191 -0.60 -3.27 -9.92
C ALA A 191 -1.15 -4.63 -9.46
N LYS A 192 -1.42 -5.55 -10.42
CA LYS A 192 -2.00 -6.86 -10.13
C LYS A 192 -0.96 -7.99 -10.04
N SER A 193 0.33 -7.68 -10.25
CA SER A 193 1.43 -8.66 -10.17
C SER A 193 1.32 -9.84 -11.16
N VAL A 194 0.70 -9.64 -12.32
CA VAL A 194 0.58 -10.65 -13.38
C VAL A 194 1.77 -10.56 -14.34
N PRO A 195 2.73 -11.51 -14.34
CA PRO A 195 3.91 -11.46 -15.18
C PRO A 195 3.58 -11.51 -16.67
N LEU A 196 4.42 -10.91 -17.53
CA LEU A 196 4.19 -10.86 -18.99
C LEU A 196 4.00 -12.25 -19.63
N HIS A 197 4.66 -13.29 -19.12
CA HIS A 197 4.47 -14.64 -19.65
C HIS A 197 3.07 -15.24 -19.34
N ARG A 198 2.42 -14.81 -18.27
CA ARG A 198 1.02 -15.18 -17.98
C ARG A 198 0.07 -14.38 -18.86
N GLN A 199 0.35 -13.09 -19.08
CA GLN A 199 -0.40 -12.24 -19.99
C GLN A 199 -0.30 -12.78 -21.44
N GLU A 200 0.90 -13.21 -21.90
CA GLU A 200 1.08 -13.86 -23.20
C GLU A 200 0.18 -15.09 -23.35
N LYS A 201 0.11 -15.95 -22.31
CA LYS A 201 -0.79 -17.11 -22.33
C LYS A 201 -2.26 -16.70 -22.41
N ASP A 202 -2.66 -15.65 -21.70
CA ASP A 202 -4.01 -15.12 -21.73
C ASP A 202 -4.37 -14.55 -23.10
N PHE A 203 -3.49 -13.73 -23.71
CA PHE A 203 -3.67 -13.23 -25.07
C PHE A 203 -3.77 -14.37 -26.11
N ASN A 204 -2.91 -15.38 -26.00
CA ASN A 204 -2.93 -16.54 -26.88
C ASN A 204 -4.23 -17.36 -26.75
N SER A 205 -4.79 -17.48 -25.54
CA SER A 205 -6.10 -18.15 -25.33
C SER A 205 -7.23 -17.44 -26.07
N LYS A 206 -7.10 -16.13 -26.25
CA LYS A 206 -8.01 -15.25 -27.01
C LYS A 206 -7.65 -15.14 -28.48
N LYS A 207 -6.74 -15.98 -28.98
CA LYS A 207 -6.23 -16.01 -30.37
C LYS A 207 -5.50 -14.71 -30.79
N ILE A 208 -4.93 -13.98 -29.84
CA ILE A 208 -4.10 -12.80 -30.08
C ILE A 208 -2.65 -13.18 -29.88
N PRO A 209 -1.83 -13.27 -30.95
CA PRO A 209 -0.43 -13.71 -30.87
C PRO A 209 0.49 -12.58 -30.40
N LEU A 210 0.34 -12.14 -29.15
CA LEU A 210 1.14 -11.08 -28.55
C LEU A 210 2.25 -11.70 -27.69
N LEU A 211 3.49 -11.60 -28.18
CA LEU A 211 4.65 -12.23 -27.55
C LEU A 211 5.12 -11.43 -26.32
N LYS A 212 5.59 -12.16 -25.31
CA LYS A 212 6.24 -11.57 -24.11
C LYS A 212 7.38 -10.59 -24.48
N ALA A 213 8.18 -10.91 -25.48
CA ALA A 213 9.27 -10.04 -25.93
C ALA A 213 8.76 -8.70 -26.44
N THR A 214 7.70 -8.71 -27.25
CA THR A 214 7.04 -7.49 -27.76
C THR A 214 6.50 -6.62 -26.61
N MET A 215 5.76 -7.23 -25.69
CA MET A 215 5.26 -6.52 -24.49
C MET A 215 6.41 -5.95 -23.66
N SER A 216 7.51 -6.71 -23.47
CA SER A 216 8.67 -6.24 -22.73
C SER A 216 9.32 -5.01 -23.35
N ASN A 217 9.43 -4.98 -24.68
CA ASN A 217 9.97 -3.82 -25.41
C ASN A 217 9.05 -2.59 -25.26
N TRP A 218 7.74 -2.77 -25.38
CA TRP A 218 6.78 -1.68 -25.19
C TRP A 218 6.85 -1.11 -23.78
N VAL A 219 6.90 -1.97 -22.77
CA VAL A 219 7.04 -1.60 -21.35
C VAL A 219 8.34 -0.83 -21.12
N GLY A 220 9.48 -1.28 -21.68
CA GLY A 220 10.75 -0.58 -21.56
C GLY A 220 10.74 0.79 -22.21
N THR A 221 10.22 0.88 -23.45
CA THR A 221 10.12 2.14 -24.20
C THR A 221 9.20 3.15 -23.49
N SER A 222 8.08 2.69 -22.96
CA SER A 222 7.15 3.58 -22.24
C SER A 222 7.74 4.09 -20.92
N ALA A 223 8.44 3.24 -20.19
CA ALA A 223 9.13 3.64 -18.97
C ALA A 223 10.15 4.76 -19.24
N GLU A 224 10.92 4.63 -20.32
CA GLU A 224 11.94 5.61 -20.69
C GLU A 224 11.34 6.92 -21.22
N LYS A 225 10.40 6.84 -22.17
CA LYS A 225 9.95 8.03 -22.92
C LYS A 225 8.84 8.81 -22.28
N TRP A 226 7.93 8.16 -21.53
CA TRP A 226 6.77 8.81 -20.90
C TRP A 226 6.92 8.91 -19.38
N CYS A 227 7.40 7.85 -18.73
CA CYS A 227 7.35 7.78 -17.27
C CYS A 227 8.60 8.39 -16.60
N MET A 228 9.79 8.22 -17.17
CA MET A 228 11.04 8.72 -16.58
C MET A 228 11.01 10.25 -16.35
N PRO A 229 10.60 11.10 -17.32
CA PRO A 229 10.55 12.55 -17.09
C PRO A 229 9.63 12.94 -15.93
N ILE A 230 8.54 12.20 -15.73
CA ILE A 230 7.63 12.42 -14.62
C ILE A 230 8.29 12.02 -13.29
N VAL A 231 8.99 10.88 -13.25
CA VAL A 231 9.70 10.42 -12.05
C VAL A 231 10.82 11.39 -11.68
N GLU A 232 11.53 11.95 -12.64
CA GLU A 232 12.53 13.00 -12.42
C GLU A 232 11.90 14.25 -11.80
N LYS A 233 10.74 14.67 -12.30
CA LYS A 233 10.00 15.81 -11.72
C LYS A 233 9.49 15.50 -10.31
N MET A 234 8.97 14.29 -10.08
CA MET A 234 8.58 13.82 -8.75
C MET A 234 9.78 13.78 -7.79
N HIS A 235 10.97 13.41 -8.26
CA HIS A 235 12.19 13.40 -7.46
C HIS A 235 12.60 14.81 -7.02
N GLU A 236 12.58 15.81 -7.91
CA GLU A 236 12.80 17.20 -7.55
C GLU A 236 11.86 17.67 -6.44
N MET A 237 10.58 17.33 -6.56
CA MET A 237 9.58 17.67 -5.54
C MET A 237 9.80 16.90 -4.23
N LEU A 238 10.22 15.65 -4.29
CA LEU A 238 10.50 14.84 -3.11
C LEU A 238 11.65 15.41 -2.28
N ILE A 239 12.78 15.74 -2.91
CA ILE A 239 13.97 16.29 -2.22
C ILE A 239 13.78 17.72 -1.71
N SER A 240 12.79 18.47 -2.22
CA SER A 240 12.43 19.79 -1.69
C SER A 240 11.56 19.71 -0.43
N GLY A 241 11.07 18.53 -0.07
CA GLY A 241 10.26 18.31 1.13
C GLY A 241 11.07 18.29 2.42
N GLN A 242 10.40 18.19 3.56
CA GLN A 242 11.04 18.18 4.89
C GLN A 242 11.21 16.79 5.48
N ILE A 243 10.38 15.83 5.06
CA ILE A 243 10.35 14.48 5.62
C ILE A 243 10.33 13.48 4.46
N ILE A 244 11.31 12.56 4.49
CA ILE A 244 11.38 11.44 3.55
C ILE A 244 11.46 10.14 4.35
N HIS A 245 10.69 9.16 3.94
CA HIS A 245 10.78 7.77 4.38
C HIS A 245 11.58 6.98 3.35
N ALA A 246 12.46 6.11 3.80
CA ALA A 246 13.25 5.24 2.93
C ALA A 246 13.27 3.79 3.45
N ASP A 247 13.19 2.85 2.51
CA ASP A 247 13.33 1.41 2.77
C ASP A 247 13.91 0.74 1.52
N GLU A 248 14.43 -0.49 1.64
CA GLU A 248 14.90 -1.25 0.50
C GLU A 248 14.59 -2.74 0.63
N THR A 249 14.44 -3.39 -0.53
CA THR A 249 14.25 -4.84 -0.61
C THR A 249 15.16 -5.46 -1.65
N THR A 250 15.37 -6.76 -1.56
CA THR A 250 16.20 -7.50 -2.51
C THR A 250 15.52 -7.64 -3.87
N VAL A 251 16.31 -7.63 -4.93
CA VAL A 251 15.92 -8.04 -6.28
C VAL A 251 17.06 -8.83 -6.93
N GLN A 252 16.73 -9.87 -7.66
CA GLN A 252 17.68 -10.61 -8.48
C GLN A 252 17.62 -10.09 -9.90
N VAL A 253 18.80 -9.85 -10.51
CA VAL A 253 18.96 -9.45 -11.91
C VAL A 253 19.94 -10.40 -12.57
N LEU A 254 19.54 -11.05 -13.67
CA LEU A 254 20.33 -12.12 -14.25
C LEU A 254 21.54 -11.60 -15.06
N HIS A 255 21.34 -10.50 -15.79
CA HIS A 255 22.37 -9.92 -16.64
C HIS A 255 22.70 -8.50 -16.14
N GLU A 256 23.63 -8.42 -15.20
CA GLU A 256 24.29 -7.20 -14.75
C GLU A 256 25.75 -7.24 -15.12
N GLU A 257 26.26 -6.16 -15.69
CA GLU A 257 27.66 -6.05 -16.07
C GLU A 257 28.58 -6.28 -14.85
N GLY A 258 29.57 -7.16 -15.01
CA GLY A 258 30.55 -7.47 -13.96
C GLY A 258 30.01 -8.23 -12.75
N ARG A 259 28.75 -8.76 -12.79
CA ARG A 259 28.14 -9.44 -11.66
C ARG A 259 27.59 -10.83 -12.04
N LYS A 260 27.61 -11.75 -11.07
CA LYS A 260 27.03 -13.08 -11.26
C LYS A 260 25.50 -13.02 -11.23
N PRO A 261 24.79 -13.88 -11.98
CA PRO A 261 23.32 -13.95 -11.97
C PRO A 261 22.70 -14.22 -10.57
N THR A 262 23.49 -14.82 -9.66
CA THR A 262 23.12 -15.10 -8.28
C THR A 262 23.32 -13.91 -7.35
N SER A 263 23.91 -12.81 -7.83
CA SER A 263 24.14 -11.60 -7.03
C SER A 263 22.81 -10.96 -6.64
N THR A 264 22.76 -10.46 -5.40
CA THR A 264 21.57 -9.77 -4.89
C THR A 264 21.71 -8.27 -5.12
N SER A 265 20.83 -7.70 -5.92
CA SER A 265 20.66 -6.27 -6.13
C SER A 265 19.55 -5.72 -5.25
N ARG A 266 19.29 -4.43 -5.26
CA ARG A 266 18.34 -3.74 -4.37
C ARG A 266 17.34 -2.91 -5.15
N MET A 267 16.12 -2.93 -4.66
CA MET A 267 15.09 -1.98 -5.01
C MET A 267 14.86 -1.11 -3.77
N TRP A 268 15.22 0.16 -3.89
CA TRP A 268 14.98 1.18 -2.87
C TRP A 268 13.63 1.81 -3.11
N VAL A 269 12.99 2.32 -2.05
CA VAL A 269 11.80 3.15 -2.14
C VAL A 269 11.98 4.37 -1.27
N TYR A 270 11.56 5.52 -1.79
CA TYR A 270 11.55 6.79 -1.08
C TYR A 270 10.15 7.39 -1.17
N CYS A 271 9.61 7.86 -0.05
CA CYS A 271 8.30 8.48 0.00
C CYS A 271 8.35 9.77 0.83
N ASN A 272 7.56 10.76 0.43
CA ASN A 272 7.39 11.96 1.25
C ASN A 272 6.57 11.66 2.53
N GLY A 273 6.60 12.57 3.50
CA GLY A 273 5.79 12.51 4.72
C GLY A 273 4.29 12.64 4.46
N LYS A 274 3.49 12.30 5.47
CA LYS A 274 2.01 12.27 5.43
C LYS A 274 1.38 13.67 5.33
N MET A 275 2.13 14.70 5.76
CA MET A 275 1.67 16.09 5.83
C MET A 275 1.65 16.82 4.48
N ASN A 276 2.15 16.20 3.42
CA ASN A 276 2.03 16.76 2.09
C ASN A 276 0.66 16.39 1.50
N ASP A 277 -0.02 17.35 0.90
CA ASP A 277 -1.32 17.15 0.23
C ASP A 277 -1.28 16.07 -0.84
N ARG A 278 -0.08 15.74 -1.33
CA ARG A 278 0.16 14.78 -2.40
C ARG A 278 1.20 13.75 -1.99
N SER A 279 0.87 12.50 -2.20
CA SER A 279 1.80 11.39 -1.98
C SER A 279 2.76 11.26 -3.14
N ILE A 280 4.05 11.15 -2.85
CA ILE A 280 5.10 10.84 -3.82
C ILE A 280 5.79 9.56 -3.36
N ILE A 281 5.87 8.56 -4.24
CA ILE A 281 6.53 7.27 -3.99
C ILE A 281 7.45 7.00 -5.17
N ILE A 282 8.75 6.93 -4.92
CA ILE A 282 9.75 6.69 -5.97
C ILE A 282 10.54 5.42 -5.64
N PHE A 283 10.58 4.51 -6.60
CA PHE A 283 11.44 3.34 -6.56
C PHE A 283 12.73 3.61 -7.31
N ASP A 284 13.84 3.10 -6.78
CA ASP A 284 15.16 3.24 -7.37
C ASP A 284 15.90 1.90 -7.34
N TYR A 285 16.24 1.38 -8.53
CA TYR A 285 17.00 0.15 -8.65
C TYR A 285 18.49 0.42 -8.54
N ARG A 286 19.18 -0.37 -7.68
CA ARG A 286 20.64 -0.30 -7.51
C ARG A 286 21.27 -1.70 -7.42
N PRO A 287 22.48 -1.89 -7.97
CA PRO A 287 23.12 -3.21 -7.98
C PRO A 287 23.63 -3.64 -6.59
N THR A 288 23.81 -2.73 -5.65
CA THR A 288 24.32 -3.01 -4.31
C THR A 288 23.52 -2.33 -3.21
N ARG A 289 23.81 -2.67 -1.95
CA ARG A 289 23.22 -2.02 -0.76
C ARG A 289 24.09 -0.87 -0.20
N LYS A 290 25.09 -0.40 -0.95
CA LYS A 290 26.01 0.63 -0.45
C LYS A 290 25.29 1.96 -0.19
N GLY A 291 25.70 2.66 0.88
CA GLY A 291 25.14 3.96 1.28
C GLY A 291 25.32 5.08 0.27
N GLU A 292 26.30 4.94 -0.65
CA GLU A 292 26.48 5.88 -1.76
C GLU A 292 25.22 6.02 -2.63
N HIS A 293 24.41 4.96 -2.76
CA HIS A 293 23.19 5.01 -3.56
C HIS A 293 22.12 5.90 -2.93
N ALA A 294 21.88 5.75 -1.62
CA ALA A 294 20.96 6.62 -0.90
C ALA A 294 21.49 8.07 -0.85
N SER A 295 22.79 8.24 -0.64
CA SER A 295 23.44 9.56 -0.61
C SER A 295 23.36 10.28 -1.96
N ASN A 296 23.50 9.57 -3.08
CA ASN A 296 23.38 10.13 -4.41
C ASN A 296 21.93 10.46 -4.77
N PHE A 297 20.99 9.57 -4.42
CA PHE A 297 19.57 9.79 -4.68
C PHE A 297 19.03 10.99 -3.88
N LEU A 298 19.40 11.10 -2.60
CA LEU A 298 18.98 12.19 -1.71
C LEU A 298 19.91 13.40 -1.71
N LYS A 299 20.75 13.54 -2.73
CA LYS A 299 21.67 14.69 -2.83
C LYS A 299 20.88 16.00 -2.88
N GLY A 300 21.17 16.90 -1.95
CA GLY A 300 20.50 18.19 -1.81
C GLY A 300 19.29 18.18 -0.88
N PHE A 301 18.85 17.02 -0.40
CA PHE A 301 17.81 16.93 0.62
C PHE A 301 18.32 17.46 1.97
N ILE A 302 17.54 18.35 2.60
CA ILE A 302 17.75 18.87 3.95
C ILE A 302 16.47 18.65 4.73
N GLY A 303 16.50 17.76 5.74
CA GLY A 303 15.30 17.42 6.50
C GLY A 303 15.45 16.12 7.29
N TYR A 304 14.34 15.48 7.58
CA TYR A 304 14.30 14.25 8.38
C TYR A 304 14.15 13.02 7.48
N LEU A 305 15.08 12.08 7.63
CA LEU A 305 15.07 10.79 6.92
C LEU A 305 14.66 9.67 7.86
N ILE A 306 13.45 9.14 7.66
CA ILE A 306 12.91 8.06 8.47
C ILE A 306 13.26 6.73 7.80
N CYS A 307 13.98 5.87 8.52
CA CYS A 307 14.46 4.60 8.00
C CYS A 307 14.68 3.58 9.13
N ASP A 308 15.04 2.37 8.76
CA ASP A 308 15.47 1.35 9.70
C ASP A 308 16.89 1.62 10.27
N GLY A 309 17.41 0.66 11.07
CA GLY A 309 18.74 0.72 11.66
C GLY A 309 19.91 0.46 10.70
N TYR A 310 19.72 0.52 9.39
CA TYR A 310 20.79 0.25 8.46
C TYR A 310 21.76 1.45 8.32
N ASP A 311 23.05 1.22 8.60
CA ASP A 311 24.08 2.25 8.66
C ASP A 311 24.30 3.02 7.36
N ALA A 312 23.92 2.47 6.22
CA ALA A 312 24.05 3.11 4.92
C ALA A 312 23.34 4.48 4.84
N TYR A 313 22.24 4.64 5.58
CA TYR A 313 21.50 5.92 5.63
C TYR A 313 22.27 7.04 6.33
N ASN A 314 23.27 6.70 7.16
CA ASN A 314 24.17 7.70 7.79
C ASN A 314 25.06 8.43 6.77
N ALA A 315 25.19 7.90 5.54
CA ALA A 315 25.95 8.54 4.46
C ALA A 315 25.21 9.73 3.81
N VAL A 316 23.91 9.92 4.08
CA VAL A 316 23.10 10.98 3.49
C VAL A 316 23.40 12.31 4.18
N LYS A 317 24.21 13.14 3.54
CA LYS A 317 24.58 14.47 4.05
C LYS A 317 23.38 15.42 4.00
N GLY A 318 23.17 16.19 5.06
CA GLY A 318 22.05 17.15 5.18
C GLY A 318 20.77 16.56 5.75
N ALA A 319 20.61 15.23 5.75
CA ALA A 319 19.47 14.57 6.36
C ALA A 319 19.74 14.25 7.83
N LYS A 320 18.75 14.53 8.68
CA LYS A 320 18.73 14.07 10.08
C LYS A 320 17.98 12.75 10.14
N ARG A 321 18.71 11.67 10.46
CA ARG A 321 18.12 10.35 10.52
C ARG A 321 17.15 10.22 11.70
N CYS A 322 15.99 9.61 11.45
CA CYS A 322 14.99 9.24 12.43
C CYS A 322 14.79 7.71 12.40
N GLY A 323 14.97 7.06 13.54
CA GLY A 323 14.83 5.61 13.68
C GLY A 323 13.36 5.16 13.73
N CYS A 324 13.14 3.91 13.38
CA CYS A 324 11.81 3.29 13.34
C CYS A 324 11.49 2.51 14.60
N TRP A 325 10.50 2.96 15.38
CA TRP A 325 10.06 2.23 16.58
C TRP A 325 9.40 0.89 16.27
N THR A 326 8.80 0.71 15.09
CA THR A 326 8.26 -0.59 14.66
C THR A 326 9.37 -1.63 14.54
N HIS A 327 10.55 -1.27 13.99
CA HIS A 327 11.70 -2.16 13.91
C HIS A 327 12.25 -2.46 15.32
N ASN A 328 12.40 -1.45 16.18
CA ASN A 328 12.81 -1.66 17.56
C ASN A 328 11.89 -2.63 18.29
N ARG A 329 10.58 -2.44 18.19
CA ARG A 329 9.57 -3.33 18.79
C ARG A 329 9.63 -4.74 18.21
N ARG A 330 9.80 -4.90 16.90
CA ARG A 330 9.86 -6.20 16.19
C ARG A 330 11.01 -7.06 16.72
N HIS A 331 12.18 -6.49 16.96
CA HIS A 331 13.31 -7.21 17.54
C HIS A 331 12.97 -7.84 18.90
N PHE A 332 12.25 -7.13 19.78
CA PHE A 332 11.81 -7.70 21.05
C PHE A 332 10.65 -8.69 20.91
N VAL A 333 9.71 -8.46 19.98
CA VAL A 333 8.62 -9.41 19.70
C VAL A 333 9.15 -10.77 19.25
N GLU A 334 10.21 -10.80 18.45
CA GLU A 334 10.86 -12.04 18.01
C GLU A 334 11.57 -12.81 19.15
N CYS A 335 11.77 -12.17 20.30
CA CYS A 335 12.37 -12.73 21.49
C CYS A 335 11.34 -13.17 22.55
N LEU A 336 10.03 -12.96 22.29
CA LEU A 336 9.00 -13.35 23.25
C LEU A 336 8.99 -14.87 23.49
N PRO A 337 8.83 -15.30 24.75
CA PRO A 337 8.62 -16.69 25.06
C PRO A 337 7.38 -17.24 24.32
N LYS A 338 7.40 -18.53 23.97
CA LYS A 338 6.21 -19.19 23.40
C LYS A 338 5.10 -19.35 24.44
N ASP A 339 5.49 -19.56 25.70
CA ASP A 339 4.56 -19.64 26.81
C ASP A 339 4.31 -18.27 27.42
N LYS A 340 3.05 -17.84 27.42
CA LYS A 340 2.62 -16.55 27.96
C LYS A 340 2.80 -16.46 29.49
N SER A 341 2.80 -17.57 30.21
CA SER A 341 3.04 -17.58 31.66
C SER A 341 4.43 -17.02 32.02
N ALA A 342 5.42 -17.13 31.10
CA ALA A 342 6.75 -16.58 31.26
C ALA A 342 6.87 -15.08 30.95
N TYR A 343 5.78 -14.39 30.57
CA TYR A 343 5.85 -12.96 30.21
C TYR A 343 6.19 -12.06 31.41
N SER A 344 5.73 -12.40 32.62
CA SER A 344 5.98 -11.60 33.82
C SER A 344 7.47 -11.46 34.18
N THR A 345 8.28 -12.44 33.80
CA THR A 345 9.74 -12.44 34.04
C THR A 345 10.57 -12.15 32.79
N SER A 346 9.93 -12.03 31.62
CA SER A 346 10.61 -11.85 30.33
C SER A 346 11.02 -10.41 30.09
N VAL A 347 12.33 -10.19 29.88
CA VAL A 347 12.88 -8.91 29.41
C VAL A 347 12.24 -8.47 28.11
N ALA A 348 12.05 -9.39 27.16
CA ALA A 348 11.41 -9.09 25.87
C ALA A 348 9.97 -8.62 26.03
N ALA A 349 9.19 -9.27 26.90
CA ALA A 349 7.80 -8.86 27.17
C ALA A 349 7.74 -7.48 27.82
N LYS A 350 8.63 -7.18 28.77
CA LYS A 350 8.73 -5.84 29.38
C LYS A 350 9.09 -4.77 28.35
N ALA A 351 10.05 -5.04 27.43
CA ALA A 351 10.41 -4.12 26.36
C ALA A 351 9.21 -3.88 25.39
N VAL A 352 8.49 -4.94 25.03
CA VAL A 352 7.27 -4.81 24.20
C VAL A 352 6.19 -3.99 24.92
N ALA A 353 6.02 -4.15 26.22
CA ALA A 353 5.08 -3.36 27.03
C ALA A 353 5.44 -1.86 26.98
N PHE A 354 6.72 -1.49 27.13
CA PHE A 354 7.18 -0.11 26.95
C PHE A 354 6.84 0.43 25.55
N CYS A 355 7.18 -0.32 24.51
CA CYS A 355 6.83 0.09 23.14
C CYS A 355 5.33 0.30 22.98
N ASN A 356 4.50 -0.58 23.53
CA ASN A 356 3.05 -0.47 23.45
C ASN A 356 2.54 0.79 24.18
N ARG A 357 3.08 1.16 25.33
CA ARG A 357 2.76 2.41 26.04
C ARG A 357 3.09 3.64 25.18
N ILE A 358 4.27 3.65 24.55
CA ILE A 358 4.70 4.73 23.65
C ILE A 358 3.74 4.86 22.46
N TYR A 359 3.40 3.75 21.81
CA TYR A 359 2.44 3.75 20.68
C TYR A 359 1.02 4.15 21.11
N HIS A 360 0.62 3.80 22.34
CA HIS A 360 -0.66 4.22 22.87
C HIS A 360 -0.75 5.75 22.97
N GLU A 361 0.25 6.40 23.60
CA GLU A 361 0.29 7.86 23.69
C GLU A 361 0.32 8.52 22.29
N GLU A 362 1.11 8.00 21.36
CA GLU A 362 1.15 8.49 19.97
C GLU A 362 -0.23 8.35 19.27
N SER A 363 -0.95 7.26 19.53
CA SER A 363 -2.28 7.04 18.93
C SER A 363 -3.33 8.07 19.38
N LEU A 364 -3.20 8.58 20.61
CA LEU A 364 -4.07 9.64 21.14
C LEU A 364 -3.80 10.99 20.46
N LEU A 365 -2.63 11.15 19.83
CA LEU A 365 -2.20 12.37 19.18
C LEU A 365 -2.40 12.35 17.65
N ALA A 366 -2.98 11.28 17.08
CA ALA A 366 -3.04 11.05 15.64
C ALA A 366 -3.71 12.19 14.86
N ASP A 367 -4.79 12.76 15.40
CA ASP A 367 -5.59 13.82 14.76
C ASP A 367 -5.26 15.24 15.28
N SER A 368 -4.18 15.38 16.06
CA SER A 368 -3.75 16.65 16.63
C SER A 368 -2.89 17.46 15.67
N SER A 369 -2.80 18.80 15.90
CA SER A 369 -1.84 19.63 15.16
C SER A 369 -0.39 19.26 15.49
N ALA A 370 0.53 19.63 14.63
CA ALA A 370 1.95 19.35 14.82
C ALA A 370 2.50 20.00 16.11
N GLU A 371 2.09 21.22 16.40
CA GLU A 371 2.49 21.97 17.59
C GLU A 371 2.01 21.28 18.88
N TYR A 372 0.72 20.92 18.92
CA TYR A 372 0.14 20.20 20.06
C TYR A 372 0.78 18.82 20.24
N ARG A 373 1.01 18.10 19.13
CA ARG A 373 1.69 16.80 19.14
C ARG A 373 3.12 16.92 19.67
N TYR A 374 3.86 17.95 19.26
CA TYR A 374 5.19 18.23 19.77
C TYR A 374 5.20 18.43 21.29
N GLU A 375 4.33 19.31 21.81
CA GLU A 375 4.22 19.59 23.24
C GLU A 375 3.83 18.33 24.05
N GLN A 376 2.83 17.58 23.60
CA GLN A 376 2.41 16.35 24.27
C GLN A 376 3.48 15.24 24.21
N ARG A 377 4.23 15.15 23.14
CA ARG A 377 5.37 14.24 23.05
C ARG A 377 6.43 14.55 24.10
N LEU A 378 6.77 15.82 24.30
CA LEU A 378 7.72 16.21 25.32
C LEU A 378 7.19 15.95 26.75
N ALA A 379 5.91 16.18 26.97
CA ALA A 379 5.29 16.03 28.27
C ALA A 379 5.02 14.56 28.67
N LYS A 380 4.60 13.70 27.70
CA LYS A 380 4.10 12.35 27.99
C LYS A 380 4.97 11.25 27.39
N VAL A 381 5.39 11.42 26.12
CA VAL A 381 6.12 10.34 25.40
C VAL A 381 7.59 10.33 25.80
N LYS A 382 8.24 11.49 25.86
CA LYS A 382 9.65 11.59 26.25
C LYS A 382 9.96 10.91 27.60
N PRO A 383 9.18 11.12 28.68
CA PRO A 383 9.42 10.42 29.95
C PRO A 383 9.36 8.88 29.80
N LEU A 384 8.47 8.36 28.95
CA LEU A 384 8.36 6.91 28.69
C LEU A 384 9.60 6.39 27.95
N LEU A 385 10.15 7.17 27.00
CA LEU A 385 11.40 6.84 26.34
C LEU A 385 12.57 6.83 27.35
N ASP A 386 12.64 7.86 28.18
CA ASP A 386 13.69 7.98 29.21
C ASP A 386 13.62 6.79 30.19
N GLU A 387 12.42 6.43 30.67
CA GLU A 387 12.19 5.24 31.52
C GLU A 387 12.61 3.95 30.81
N PHE A 388 12.24 3.78 29.54
CA PHE A 388 12.61 2.61 28.75
C PHE A 388 14.12 2.45 28.62
N PHE A 389 14.84 3.51 28.27
CA PHE A 389 16.29 3.42 28.06
C PHE A 389 17.06 3.30 29.36
N VAL A 390 16.65 3.99 30.44
CA VAL A 390 17.22 3.81 31.79
C VAL A 390 17.05 2.36 32.24
N TRP A 391 15.85 1.80 32.09
CA TRP A 391 15.64 0.38 32.38
C TRP A 391 16.48 -0.53 31.48
N LEU A 392 16.53 -0.27 30.17
CA LEU A 392 17.25 -1.12 29.22
C LEU A 392 18.75 -1.18 29.50
N GLU A 393 19.39 -0.10 30.00
CA GLU A 393 20.75 -0.05 30.41
C GLU A 393 21.04 -0.95 31.63
N THR A 394 20.03 -1.24 32.47
CA THR A 394 20.16 -2.21 33.59
C THR A 394 20.08 -3.66 33.14
N VAL A 395 19.67 -3.92 31.91
CA VAL A 395 19.48 -5.28 31.39
C VAL A 395 20.81 -5.89 31.04
N GLN A 396 21.24 -6.86 31.82
CA GLN A 396 22.45 -7.61 31.53
C GLN A 396 22.17 -8.69 30.49
N VAL A 397 22.76 -8.55 29.31
CA VAL A 397 22.74 -9.54 28.25
C VAL A 397 24.15 -10.01 27.94
N SER A 398 24.34 -11.32 27.86
CA SER A 398 25.65 -11.92 27.59
C SER A 398 25.56 -12.91 26.42
N GLY A 399 26.65 -13.05 25.69
CA GLY A 399 26.79 -14.00 24.61
C GLY A 399 26.12 -13.55 23.28
N LYS A 400 25.85 -14.53 22.41
CA LYS A 400 25.20 -14.35 21.12
C LYS A 400 23.76 -14.86 21.22
N GLY A 401 22.78 -14.02 20.85
CA GLY A 401 21.37 -14.42 20.88
C GLY A 401 20.44 -13.28 20.48
N LYS A 402 19.23 -13.61 20.05
CA LYS A 402 18.23 -12.64 19.57
C LYS A 402 17.98 -11.51 20.58
N LEU A 403 17.89 -11.83 21.88
CA LEU A 403 17.66 -10.82 22.91
C LEU A 403 18.85 -9.87 23.04
N THR A 404 20.09 -10.40 23.02
CA THR A 404 21.29 -9.57 22.99
C THR A 404 21.33 -8.64 21.80
N ASP A 405 20.95 -9.13 20.63
CA ASP A 405 20.88 -8.34 19.40
C ASP A 405 19.79 -7.26 19.48
N ALA A 406 18.61 -7.59 20.05
CA ALA A 406 17.52 -6.65 20.25
C ALA A 406 17.91 -5.50 21.20
N VAL A 407 18.52 -5.83 22.35
CA VAL A 407 19.00 -4.82 23.33
C VAL A 407 20.07 -3.94 22.72
N ARG A 408 21.07 -4.55 22.06
CA ARG A 408 22.15 -3.81 21.38
C ARG A 408 21.60 -2.91 20.28
N TYR A 409 20.66 -3.39 19.46
CA TYR A 409 20.00 -2.59 18.45
C TYR A 409 19.33 -1.36 19.06
N ALA A 410 18.51 -1.54 20.10
CA ALA A 410 17.82 -0.43 20.75
C ALA A 410 18.79 0.61 21.32
N LEU A 411 19.87 0.17 21.99
CA LEU A 411 20.86 1.09 22.57
C LEU A 411 21.65 1.84 21.48
N ASN A 412 22.05 1.17 20.40
CA ASN A 412 22.75 1.79 19.28
C ASN A 412 21.87 2.81 18.54
N GLU A 413 20.58 2.50 18.39
CA GLU A 413 19.61 3.35 17.69
C GLU A 413 19.01 4.43 18.61
N ARG A 414 19.33 4.48 19.89
CA ARG A 414 18.75 5.40 20.88
C ARG A 414 18.64 6.82 20.35
N LYS A 415 19.74 7.41 19.88
CA LYS A 415 19.76 8.80 19.40
C LYS A 415 18.79 9.05 18.24
N TYR A 416 18.62 8.06 17.37
CA TYR A 416 17.73 8.16 16.22
C TYR A 416 16.26 7.91 16.61
N LEU A 417 16.02 7.05 17.62
CA LEU A 417 14.70 6.77 18.16
C LEU A 417 14.10 7.96 18.95
N TYR A 418 14.92 8.94 19.34
CA TYR A 418 14.47 10.21 19.93
C TYR A 418 14.17 11.29 18.90
N THR A 419 14.65 11.17 17.67
CA THR A 419 14.58 12.26 16.66
C THR A 419 13.15 12.69 16.36
N PHE A 420 12.15 11.80 16.43
CA PHE A 420 10.75 12.14 16.17
C PHE A 420 10.16 13.13 17.20
N LEU A 421 10.79 13.28 18.36
CA LEU A 421 10.40 14.26 19.38
C LEU A 421 10.72 15.70 18.99
N GLU A 422 11.54 15.93 17.96
CA GLU A 422 11.99 17.27 17.59
C GLU A 422 10.96 18.08 16.79
N ASN A 423 10.02 17.39 16.15
CA ASN A 423 8.95 18.01 15.40
C ASN A 423 7.70 17.12 15.43
N GLY A 424 6.54 17.71 15.65
CA GLY A 424 5.28 16.99 15.71
C GLY A 424 4.87 16.29 14.38
N ASP A 425 5.42 16.72 13.25
CA ASP A 425 5.14 16.13 11.94
C ASP A 425 5.93 14.84 11.66
N ILE A 426 7.02 14.60 12.39
CA ILE A 426 7.84 13.41 12.20
C ILE A 426 7.08 12.19 12.75
N PRO A 427 6.78 11.18 11.94
CA PRO A 427 6.15 9.96 12.43
C PRO A 427 7.13 9.11 13.25
N ILE A 428 6.59 8.36 14.21
CA ILE A 428 7.35 7.48 15.10
C ILE A 428 7.94 6.27 14.37
N ASP A 429 7.43 5.93 13.18
CA ASP A 429 7.82 4.72 12.45
C ASP A 429 7.94 4.92 10.94
N ASN A 430 8.49 3.90 10.28
CA ASN A 430 8.70 3.85 8.84
C ASN A 430 7.62 3.05 8.07
N ASN A 431 6.46 2.83 8.66
CA ASN A 431 5.38 2.02 8.06
C ASN A 431 4.97 2.52 6.66
N ARG A 432 5.15 3.82 6.39
CA ARG A 432 4.86 4.41 5.07
C ARG A 432 5.73 3.81 3.97
N ALA A 433 7.04 3.75 4.15
CA ALA A 433 7.95 3.11 3.18
C ALA A 433 7.76 1.59 3.14
N GLU A 434 7.55 0.94 4.29
CA GLU A 434 7.25 -0.50 4.35
C GLU A 434 5.98 -0.86 3.55
N ASN A 435 4.92 -0.06 3.65
CA ASN A 435 3.70 -0.25 2.87
C ASN A 435 3.91 0.07 1.38
N ALA A 436 4.70 1.10 1.07
CA ALA A 436 4.99 1.48 -0.31
C ALA A 436 5.81 0.41 -1.06
N ILE A 437 6.75 -0.28 -0.40
CA ILE A 437 7.59 -1.31 -1.02
C ILE A 437 6.87 -2.67 -1.16
N ARG A 438 5.78 -2.88 -0.41
CA ARG A 438 5.05 -4.16 -0.38
C ARG A 438 4.53 -4.63 -1.74
N PRO A 439 3.96 -3.79 -2.63
CA PRO A 439 3.55 -4.22 -3.97
C PRO A 439 4.69 -4.83 -4.78
N PHE A 440 5.88 -4.23 -4.73
CA PHE A 440 7.08 -4.79 -5.36
C PHE A 440 7.49 -6.13 -4.73
N ALA A 441 7.50 -6.22 -3.41
CA ALA A 441 7.88 -7.43 -2.68
C ALA A 441 6.92 -8.61 -2.94
N VAL A 442 5.62 -8.32 -3.10
CA VAL A 442 4.60 -9.32 -3.49
C VAL A 442 4.78 -9.71 -4.96
N GLY A 443 4.89 -8.73 -5.85
CA GLY A 443 5.07 -8.94 -7.28
C GLY A 443 6.31 -9.77 -7.57
N ARG A 444 7.43 -9.51 -6.92
CA ARG A 444 8.67 -10.27 -7.04
C ARG A 444 8.48 -11.77 -6.84
N LYS A 445 7.58 -12.21 -5.99
CA LYS A 445 7.26 -13.64 -5.80
C LYS A 445 6.62 -14.28 -7.03
N ASN A 446 6.05 -13.48 -7.93
CA ASN A 446 5.41 -13.95 -9.17
C ASN A 446 6.38 -14.01 -10.36
N TRP A 447 7.29 -13.04 -10.51
CA TRP A 447 8.26 -13.05 -11.64
C TRP A 447 9.68 -13.47 -11.27
N LEU A 448 10.01 -13.58 -9.98
CA LEU A 448 11.25 -14.06 -9.36
C LEU A 448 12.47 -13.15 -9.60
N PHE A 449 12.75 -12.71 -10.82
CA PHE A 449 13.92 -11.93 -11.20
C PHE A 449 13.61 -10.94 -12.33
N SER A 450 14.47 -9.95 -12.50
CA SER A 450 14.56 -9.13 -13.70
C SER A 450 15.63 -9.70 -14.63
N ASN A 451 15.38 -9.73 -15.96
CA ASN A 451 16.35 -10.28 -16.89
C ASN A 451 17.60 -9.40 -17.02
N THR A 452 17.40 -8.08 -17.09
CA THR A 452 18.46 -7.09 -17.28
C THR A 452 18.37 -5.94 -16.30
N ALA A 453 19.47 -5.21 -16.10
CA ALA A 453 19.51 -3.99 -15.30
C ALA A 453 18.53 -2.92 -15.84
N ASN A 454 18.42 -2.77 -17.18
CA ASN A 454 17.47 -1.84 -17.78
C ASN A 454 16.01 -2.25 -17.51
N GLY A 455 15.70 -3.55 -17.52
CA GLY A 455 14.39 -4.06 -17.12
C GLY A 455 14.07 -3.78 -15.64
N ALA A 456 15.06 -3.85 -14.75
CA ALA A 456 14.90 -3.50 -13.34
C ALA A 456 14.68 -1.99 -13.15
N LYS A 457 15.42 -1.14 -13.90
CA LYS A 457 15.20 0.32 -13.91
C LYS A 457 13.81 0.69 -14.42
N ALA A 458 13.38 0.10 -15.56
CA ALA A 458 12.05 0.31 -16.09
C ALA A 458 10.96 -0.10 -15.08
N SER A 459 11.18 -1.20 -14.34
CA SER A 459 10.27 -1.62 -13.28
C SER A 459 10.22 -0.62 -12.13
N ALA A 460 11.35 -0.05 -11.71
CA ALA A 460 11.41 0.99 -10.68
C ALA A 460 10.57 2.21 -11.10
N VAL A 461 10.76 2.70 -12.33
CA VAL A 461 10.01 3.83 -12.88
C VAL A 461 8.51 3.56 -12.90
N LEU A 462 8.09 2.40 -13.39
CA LEU A 462 6.66 2.07 -13.51
C LEU A 462 5.99 1.84 -12.15
N TYR A 463 6.71 1.21 -11.18
CA TYR A 463 6.23 1.14 -9.80
C TYR A 463 6.07 2.53 -9.18
N SER A 464 6.99 3.46 -9.45
CA SER A 464 6.91 4.83 -8.96
C SER A 464 5.63 5.52 -9.43
N ILE A 465 5.35 5.44 -10.73
CA ILE A 465 4.16 6.03 -11.33
C ILE A 465 2.88 5.42 -10.78
N ILE A 466 2.77 4.09 -10.80
CA ILE A 466 1.54 3.40 -10.38
C ILE A 466 1.30 3.58 -8.88
N SER A 467 2.32 3.42 -8.05
CA SER A 467 2.17 3.55 -6.59
C SER A 467 1.82 4.99 -6.20
N THR A 468 2.39 5.98 -6.88
CA THR A 468 2.05 7.39 -6.64
C THR A 468 0.62 7.71 -7.08
N ALA A 469 0.20 7.26 -8.27
CA ALA A 469 -1.17 7.46 -8.76
C ALA A 469 -2.19 6.84 -7.78
N GLN A 470 -1.97 5.59 -7.36
CA GLN A 470 -2.85 4.91 -6.41
C GLN A 470 -2.87 5.60 -5.03
N ALA A 471 -1.72 6.05 -4.54
CA ALA A 471 -1.62 6.75 -3.26
C ALA A 471 -2.36 8.11 -3.27
N ASN A 472 -2.53 8.72 -4.44
CA ASN A 472 -3.31 9.94 -4.66
C ASN A 472 -4.77 9.66 -5.10
N GLY A 473 -5.22 8.41 -4.99
CA GLY A 473 -6.61 8.02 -5.26
C GLY A 473 -7.00 7.98 -6.74
N LEU A 474 -6.03 7.98 -7.66
CA LEU A 474 -6.29 7.83 -9.09
C LEU A 474 -6.51 6.35 -9.46
N ASP A 475 -7.36 6.14 -10.46
CA ASP A 475 -7.39 4.89 -11.21
C ASP A 475 -6.13 4.81 -12.07
N ALA A 476 -5.18 3.99 -11.66
CA ALA A 476 -3.86 3.95 -12.30
C ALA A 476 -3.91 3.47 -13.76
N GLU A 477 -4.86 2.60 -14.15
CA GLU A 477 -5.01 2.15 -15.54
C GLU A 477 -5.53 3.29 -16.42
N LYS A 478 -6.50 4.06 -15.94
CA LYS A 478 -7.01 5.25 -16.66
C LYS A 478 -5.95 6.33 -16.77
N TYR A 479 -5.23 6.60 -15.68
CA TYR A 479 -4.13 7.56 -15.69
C TYR A 479 -3.04 7.18 -16.71
N LEU A 480 -2.62 5.90 -16.76
CA LEU A 480 -1.66 5.42 -17.74
C LEU A 480 -2.19 5.56 -19.17
N THR A 481 -3.47 5.28 -19.40
CA THR A 481 -4.10 5.46 -20.70
C THR A 481 -4.06 6.94 -21.15
N GLU A 482 -4.38 7.85 -20.24
CA GLU A 482 -4.32 9.28 -20.51
C GLU A 482 -2.86 9.73 -20.80
N LEU A 483 -1.91 9.31 -19.97
CA LEU A 483 -0.48 9.60 -20.14
C LEU A 483 0.05 9.14 -21.50
N PHE A 484 -0.25 7.89 -21.88
CA PHE A 484 0.22 7.32 -23.13
C PHE A 484 -0.48 7.87 -24.37
N SER A 485 -1.61 8.54 -24.18
CA SER A 485 -2.29 9.29 -25.24
C SER A 485 -1.65 10.66 -25.52
N GLN A 486 -0.75 11.11 -24.63
CA GLN A 486 0.02 12.35 -24.82
C GLN A 486 1.32 12.08 -25.60
N PRO A 487 1.92 13.10 -26.21
CA PRO A 487 3.27 13.00 -26.77
C PRO A 487 4.29 12.57 -25.72
N ALA A 488 5.32 11.83 -26.14
CA ALA A 488 6.42 11.44 -25.25
C ALA A 488 7.10 12.68 -24.65
N GLY A 489 7.44 12.60 -23.36
CA GLY A 489 8.03 13.71 -22.60
C GLY A 489 7.00 14.68 -22.00
N THR A 490 5.71 14.51 -22.24
CA THR A 490 4.67 15.29 -21.55
C THR A 490 4.71 15.01 -20.05
N ILE A 491 4.73 16.06 -19.23
CA ILE A 491 4.68 15.95 -17.78
C ILE A 491 3.23 15.97 -17.32
N LEU A 492 2.67 14.79 -17.11
CA LEU A 492 1.38 14.59 -16.50
C LEU A 492 1.60 13.95 -15.13
N LEU A 493 1.55 14.75 -14.06
CA LEU A 493 1.83 14.25 -12.71
C LEU A 493 0.72 13.31 -12.21
N PRO A 494 1.06 12.26 -11.42
CA PRO A 494 0.11 11.23 -11.00
C PRO A 494 -0.76 11.67 -9.81
N TRP A 495 -1.35 12.85 -9.92
CA TRP A 495 -2.38 13.41 -9.03
C TRP A 495 -3.20 14.46 -9.78
N ARG A 496 -4.36 14.82 -9.23
CA ARG A 496 -5.17 15.92 -9.76
C ARG A 496 -4.70 17.23 -9.14
N GLU A 497 -4.52 18.26 -9.95
CA GLU A 497 -4.42 19.62 -9.43
C GLU A 497 -5.81 20.04 -8.98
N GLU A 498 -5.94 20.49 -7.73
CA GLU A 498 -7.15 21.17 -7.29
C GLU A 498 -7.28 22.45 -8.12
N LYS A 499 -8.41 22.59 -8.82
CA LYS A 499 -8.74 23.78 -9.62
C LYS A 499 -9.11 24.91 -8.71
#